data_141e4e433803ff8b45bed04e17fec7d9
#
_entry.id   141e4e433803ff8b45bed04e17fec7d9
#
_cell.length_a   1.000
_cell.length_b   1.000
_cell.length_c   1.000
_cell.angle_alpha   90.00
_cell.angle_beta   90.00
_cell.angle_gamma   90.00
#
_symmetry.space_group_name_H-M   'P 1'
#
loop_
_entity.id
_entity.type
_entity.pdbx_description
1 polymer ?
#
loop_
_entity_poly.entity_id
_entity_poly.type
_entity_poly.pdbx_seq_one_letter_code
_entity_poly.pdbx_strand_id
1 'polypeptide(L)'
;MKHNITVGFDINDFDNIITSGDVSHALLQNNASTLGCQNWDTLTNLIEQKNTNVFVFGSGDEDESYCTSAGWTLTSIEEADLILSRGTFTINNGTTVIHKKDDEMEYWKVMEKSMMVAAEKKLPMLISNPDKVRPDEGFPPMPGAIGDTYERFVWTTHCAPVGNMTEEMARDYVKRIGKPFQEVFDIALKDSDPSRAIMIGDALETDVTGATNAGVGSMWVVQDGIHAEDVNKTSAEGVIAEFNGNEFTYAYGKKVMPDYVTDHFRW
;
A
#
# COMPACT_ATOMS: atom_id res chain seq x y z
N MET A 1 11.25 -13.91 3.76
CA MET A 1 11.90 -14.82 4.73
C MET A 1 13.42 -14.66 4.86
N LYS A 2 14.20 -14.45 3.81
CA LYS A 2 15.66 -14.26 3.91
C LYS A 2 16.13 -12.96 4.58
N HIS A 3 15.29 -11.93 4.63
CA HIS A 3 15.67 -10.60 5.17
C HIS A 3 15.78 -10.56 6.71
N ASN A 4 14.95 -11.34 7.41
CA ASN A 4 14.90 -11.28 8.89
C ASN A 4 16.15 -11.83 9.58
N ILE A 5 16.84 -12.79 8.96
CA ILE A 5 18.08 -13.37 9.52
C ILE A 5 19.25 -12.35 9.49
N THR A 6 19.24 -11.43 8.53
CA THR A 6 20.32 -10.42 8.38
C THR A 6 20.19 -9.23 9.33
N VAL A 7 19.01 -9.00 9.92
CA VAL A 7 18.75 -7.89 10.86
C VAL A 7 18.65 -8.34 12.34
N GLY A 8 18.94 -9.61 12.62
CA GLY A 8 19.10 -10.09 14.00
C GLY A 8 17.82 -10.67 14.65
N PHE A 9 16.72 -10.82 13.89
CA PHE A 9 15.54 -11.50 14.40
C PHE A 9 15.60 -13.01 14.14
N ASP A 10 15.26 -13.83 15.15
CA ASP A 10 15.01 -15.26 14.96
C ASP A 10 13.55 -15.44 14.51
N ILE A 11 13.35 -16.20 13.42
CA ILE A 11 11.99 -16.52 12.91
C ILE A 11 11.12 -17.22 13.96
N ASN A 12 11.75 -17.95 14.90
CA ASN A 12 11.06 -18.65 15.97
C ASN A 12 10.54 -17.74 17.10
N ASP A 13 10.93 -16.46 17.09
CA ASP A 13 10.41 -15.47 18.04
C ASP A 13 9.01 -14.94 17.64
N PHE A 14 8.50 -15.35 16.47
CA PHE A 14 7.24 -14.90 15.90
C PHE A 14 6.27 -16.06 15.68
N ASP A 15 5.04 -15.89 16.12
CA ASP A 15 3.96 -16.83 15.81
C ASP A 15 3.59 -16.81 14.32
N ASN A 16 3.68 -15.62 13.69
CA ASN A 16 3.40 -15.43 12.27
C ASN A 16 4.13 -14.20 11.71
N ILE A 17 4.40 -14.24 10.42
CA ILE A 17 4.90 -13.09 9.64
C ILE A 17 3.94 -12.86 8.47
N ILE A 18 3.35 -11.67 8.43
CA ILE A 18 2.38 -11.28 7.41
C ILE A 18 2.92 -10.07 6.69
N THR A 19 3.04 -10.16 5.37
CA THR A 19 3.40 -9.01 4.53
C THR A 19 2.25 -8.61 3.63
N SER A 20 2.16 -7.31 3.32
CA SER A 20 1.19 -6.83 2.33
C SER A 20 1.41 -7.46 0.94
N GLY A 21 2.66 -7.84 0.63
CA GLY A 21 3.01 -8.58 -0.58
C GLY A 21 2.39 -9.97 -0.63
N ASP A 22 2.42 -10.74 0.47
CA ASP A 22 1.80 -12.07 0.53
C ASP A 22 0.27 -11.98 0.37
N VAL A 23 -0.35 -10.99 1.03
CA VAL A 23 -1.80 -10.76 0.91
C VAL A 23 -2.19 -10.35 -0.52
N SER A 24 -1.43 -9.45 -1.14
CA SER A 24 -1.65 -9.05 -2.53
C SER A 24 -1.48 -10.22 -3.50
N HIS A 25 -0.51 -11.09 -3.27
CA HIS A 25 -0.31 -12.30 -4.07
C HIS A 25 -1.50 -13.26 -3.95
N ALA A 26 -2.01 -13.46 -2.74
CA ALA A 26 -3.20 -14.28 -2.51
C ALA A 26 -4.46 -13.69 -3.19
N LEU A 27 -4.60 -12.36 -3.21
CA LEU A 27 -5.64 -11.68 -3.98
C LEU A 27 -5.50 -11.95 -5.49
N LEU A 28 -4.31 -11.82 -6.04
CA LEU A 28 -4.03 -12.11 -7.46
C LEU A 28 -4.33 -13.56 -7.83
N GLN A 29 -4.22 -14.49 -6.89
CA GLN A 29 -4.60 -15.89 -7.06
C GLN A 29 -6.09 -16.18 -6.79
N ASN A 30 -6.88 -15.17 -6.41
CA ASN A 30 -8.26 -15.31 -5.95
C ASN A 30 -8.42 -16.28 -4.76
N ASN A 31 -7.44 -16.33 -3.87
CA ASN A 31 -7.43 -17.24 -2.72
C ASN A 31 -7.17 -16.54 -1.37
N ALA A 32 -7.40 -15.23 -1.27
CA ALA A 32 -7.18 -14.45 -0.06
C ALA A 32 -7.97 -14.98 1.16
N SER A 33 -9.08 -15.67 0.92
CA SER A 33 -9.86 -16.37 1.97
C SER A 33 -9.06 -17.42 2.74
N THR A 34 -8.02 -17.99 2.14
CA THR A 34 -7.13 -18.95 2.85
C THR A 34 -6.29 -18.28 3.93
N LEU A 35 -6.06 -16.97 3.81
CA LEU A 35 -5.38 -16.14 4.79
C LEU A 35 -6.34 -15.55 5.84
N GLY A 36 -7.65 -15.64 5.63
CA GLY A 36 -8.67 -15.08 6.52
C GLY A 36 -9.20 -13.70 6.11
N CYS A 37 -8.92 -13.24 4.88
CA CYS A 37 -9.50 -12.00 4.36
C CYS A 37 -10.33 -12.25 3.09
N GLN A 38 -11.12 -11.25 2.71
CA GLN A 38 -11.99 -11.34 1.53
C GLN A 38 -11.20 -11.13 0.23
N ASN A 39 -11.60 -11.83 -0.82
CA ASN A 39 -11.13 -11.54 -2.17
C ASN A 39 -11.66 -10.16 -2.61
N TRP A 40 -10.96 -9.52 -3.55
CA TRP A 40 -11.44 -8.31 -4.18
C TRP A 40 -12.26 -8.66 -5.42
N ASP A 41 -13.55 -8.31 -5.40
CA ASP A 41 -14.51 -8.69 -6.45
C ASP A 41 -14.03 -8.31 -7.85
N THR A 42 -13.35 -7.16 -7.99
CA THR A 42 -12.77 -6.74 -9.27
C THR A 42 -11.77 -7.77 -9.81
N LEU A 43 -10.85 -8.27 -8.97
CA LEU A 43 -9.89 -9.30 -9.37
C LEU A 43 -10.58 -10.63 -9.64
N THR A 44 -11.54 -11.01 -8.81
CA THR A 44 -12.33 -12.23 -9.02
C THR A 44 -12.99 -12.20 -10.39
N ASN A 45 -13.64 -11.10 -10.77
CA ASN A 45 -14.28 -10.93 -12.05
C ASN A 45 -13.28 -11.00 -13.22
N LEU A 46 -12.11 -10.35 -13.09
CA LEU A 46 -11.06 -10.40 -14.13
C LEU A 46 -10.57 -11.84 -14.35
N ILE A 47 -10.29 -12.57 -13.28
CA ILE A 47 -9.79 -13.94 -13.32
C ILE A 47 -10.85 -14.88 -13.97
N GLU A 48 -12.11 -14.78 -13.58
CA GLU A 48 -13.21 -15.56 -14.15
C GLU A 48 -13.39 -15.32 -15.64
N GLN A 49 -13.16 -14.07 -16.09
CA GLN A 49 -13.21 -13.68 -17.51
C GLN A 49 -11.92 -14.00 -18.27
N LYS A 50 -10.89 -14.53 -17.60
CA LYS A 50 -9.54 -14.76 -18.14
C LYS A 50 -8.82 -13.49 -18.62
N ASN A 51 -9.16 -12.35 -18.04
CA ASN A 51 -8.52 -11.06 -18.23
C ASN A 51 -7.41 -10.93 -17.19
N THR A 52 -6.27 -11.58 -17.42
CA THR A 52 -5.16 -11.67 -16.46
C THR A 52 -3.86 -11.08 -17.00
N ASN A 53 -3.98 -9.99 -17.76
CA ASN A 53 -2.87 -9.18 -18.22
C ASN A 53 -2.56 -8.08 -17.18
N VAL A 54 -1.30 -7.97 -16.79
CA VAL A 54 -0.90 -7.01 -15.75
C VAL A 54 0.25 -6.11 -16.19
N PHE A 55 0.11 -4.82 -15.94
CA PHE A 55 1.19 -3.84 -16.05
C PHE A 55 1.75 -3.56 -14.65
N VAL A 56 3.08 -3.48 -14.51
CA VAL A 56 3.73 -3.46 -13.19
C VAL A 56 4.57 -2.22 -12.97
N PHE A 57 4.24 -1.46 -11.92
CA PHE A 57 5.16 -0.57 -11.23
C PHE A 57 5.87 -1.38 -10.14
N GLY A 58 7.15 -1.68 -10.35
CA GLY A 58 7.80 -2.80 -9.71
C GLY A 58 8.76 -2.46 -8.60
N SER A 59 9.09 -3.50 -7.84
CA SER A 59 10.10 -3.47 -6.79
C SER A 59 11.48 -3.98 -7.26
N GLY A 60 11.58 -4.58 -8.45
CA GLY A 60 12.82 -5.06 -9.04
C GLY A 60 12.72 -6.43 -9.72
N ASP A 61 13.78 -7.23 -9.61
CA ASP A 61 14.00 -8.43 -10.41
C ASP A 61 12.98 -9.56 -10.22
N GLU A 62 12.23 -9.58 -9.12
CA GLU A 62 11.25 -10.64 -8.82
C GLU A 62 9.82 -10.32 -9.31
N ASP A 63 9.60 -9.20 -10.00
CA ASP A 63 8.25 -8.76 -10.39
C ASP A 63 7.59 -9.73 -11.36
N GLU A 64 8.34 -10.27 -12.32
CA GLU A 64 7.82 -11.25 -13.29
C GLU A 64 7.42 -12.56 -12.61
N SER A 65 8.30 -13.13 -11.79
CA SER A 65 8.02 -14.38 -11.08
C SER A 65 6.86 -14.24 -10.10
N TYR A 66 6.73 -13.09 -9.46
CA TYR A 66 5.60 -12.78 -8.57
C TYR A 66 4.26 -12.80 -9.32
N CYS A 67 4.18 -12.14 -10.47
CA CYS A 67 2.94 -12.10 -11.26
C CYS A 67 2.63 -13.46 -11.89
N THR A 68 3.62 -14.11 -12.51
CA THR A 68 3.41 -15.40 -13.21
C THR A 68 3.05 -16.53 -12.25
N SER A 69 3.62 -16.56 -11.04
CA SER A 69 3.24 -17.51 -10.02
C SER A 69 1.81 -17.32 -9.50
N ALA A 70 1.25 -16.13 -9.67
CA ALA A 70 -0.15 -15.82 -9.37
C ALA A 70 -1.10 -16.03 -10.56
N GLY A 71 -0.58 -16.45 -11.72
CA GLY A 71 -1.38 -16.72 -12.93
C GLY A 71 -1.60 -15.49 -13.82
N TRP A 72 -0.81 -14.41 -13.63
CA TRP A 72 -0.90 -13.19 -14.42
C TRP A 72 0.23 -13.08 -15.43
N THR A 73 -0.06 -12.50 -16.60
CA THR A 73 0.89 -12.26 -17.69
C THR A 73 1.25 -10.77 -17.73
N LEU A 74 2.54 -10.46 -17.74
CA LEU A 74 3.00 -9.08 -17.86
C LEU A 74 2.80 -8.58 -19.29
N THR A 75 2.26 -7.36 -19.43
CA THR A 75 1.94 -6.76 -20.72
C THR A 75 2.19 -5.25 -20.73
N SER A 76 2.06 -4.63 -21.90
CA SER A 76 2.01 -3.18 -22.04
C SER A 76 0.76 -2.59 -21.36
N ILE A 77 0.78 -1.30 -21.05
CA ILE A 77 -0.37 -0.62 -20.41
C ILE A 77 -1.60 -0.60 -21.34
N GLU A 78 -1.38 -0.65 -22.65
CA GLU A 78 -2.44 -0.68 -23.65
C GLU A 78 -3.21 -2.00 -23.63
N GLU A 79 -2.54 -3.10 -23.28
CA GLU A 79 -3.12 -4.46 -23.24
C GLU A 79 -3.49 -4.93 -21.83
N ALA A 80 -3.11 -4.17 -20.81
CA ALA A 80 -3.36 -4.55 -19.42
C ALA A 80 -4.84 -4.51 -19.03
N ASP A 81 -5.20 -5.44 -18.14
CA ASP A 81 -6.49 -5.52 -17.44
C ASP A 81 -6.36 -4.98 -15.99
N LEU A 82 -5.15 -4.98 -15.45
CA LEU A 82 -4.81 -4.57 -14.08
C LEU A 82 -3.48 -3.83 -14.05
N ILE A 83 -3.37 -2.84 -13.16
CA ILE A 83 -2.08 -2.29 -12.74
C ILE A 83 -1.72 -2.90 -11.39
N LEU A 84 -0.50 -3.41 -11.25
CA LEU A 84 0.07 -3.81 -9.97
C LEU A 84 1.18 -2.84 -9.57
N SER A 85 1.03 -2.17 -8.42
CA SER A 85 2.06 -1.30 -7.86
C SER A 85 2.68 -1.93 -6.62
N ARG A 86 3.89 -2.46 -6.78
CA ARG A 86 4.69 -3.12 -5.74
C ARG A 86 5.86 -2.28 -5.26
N GLY A 87 6.29 -1.33 -6.07
CA GLY A 87 7.46 -0.52 -5.80
C GLY A 87 7.55 0.69 -6.71
N THR A 88 8.64 1.42 -6.54
CA THR A 88 8.96 2.62 -7.31
C THR A 88 10.36 2.53 -7.93
N PHE A 89 10.83 1.32 -8.24
CA PHE A 89 12.19 1.07 -8.74
C PHE A 89 12.21 0.66 -10.21
N THR A 90 11.16 0.00 -10.69
CA THR A 90 11.06 -0.50 -12.06
C THR A 90 9.68 -0.24 -12.65
N ILE A 91 9.61 -0.19 -13.99
CA ILE A 91 8.38 -0.30 -14.77
C ILE A 91 8.58 -1.49 -15.69
N ASN A 92 7.71 -2.51 -15.55
CA ASN A 92 7.77 -3.70 -16.38
C ASN A 92 6.51 -3.79 -17.26
N ASN A 93 6.71 -3.76 -18.58
CA ASN A 93 5.66 -3.82 -19.59
C ASN A 93 5.60 -5.16 -20.32
N GLY A 94 6.18 -6.22 -19.75
CA GLY A 94 6.21 -7.55 -20.31
C GLY A 94 7.30 -7.80 -21.36
N THR A 95 7.85 -6.75 -21.97
CA THR A 95 8.93 -6.85 -22.98
C THR A 95 10.20 -6.16 -22.56
N THR A 96 10.08 -5.07 -21.81
CA THR A 96 11.20 -4.27 -21.29
C THR A 96 10.99 -3.91 -19.84
N VAL A 97 12.09 -3.77 -19.13
CA VAL A 97 12.11 -3.26 -17.75
C VAL A 97 12.87 -1.94 -17.74
N ILE A 98 12.21 -0.87 -17.32
CA ILE A 98 12.80 0.45 -17.14
C ILE A 98 13.17 0.57 -15.66
N HIS A 99 14.45 0.78 -15.38
CA HIS A 99 14.93 0.95 -14.02
C HIS A 99 15.08 2.43 -13.67
N LYS A 100 14.50 2.86 -12.54
CA LYS A 100 14.61 4.23 -12.05
C LYS A 100 16.07 4.68 -11.89
N LYS A 101 16.95 3.79 -11.43
CA LYS A 101 18.39 4.06 -11.22
C LYS A 101 19.16 4.43 -12.49
N ASP A 102 18.67 4.03 -13.68
CA ASP A 102 19.35 4.24 -14.95
C ASP A 102 19.01 5.63 -15.52
N ASP A 103 17.75 6.04 -15.44
CA ASP A 103 17.27 7.38 -15.80
C ASP A 103 16.00 7.70 -15.01
N GLU A 104 16.14 8.44 -13.92
CA GLU A 104 15.03 8.77 -13.03
C GLU A 104 14.00 9.68 -13.70
N MET A 105 14.44 10.61 -14.54
CA MET A 105 13.54 11.56 -15.21
C MET A 105 12.65 10.84 -16.24
N GLU A 106 13.26 9.96 -17.03
CA GLU A 106 12.51 9.15 -18.01
C GLU A 106 11.59 8.16 -17.29
N TYR A 107 12.04 7.56 -16.18
CA TYR A 107 11.21 6.67 -15.36
C TYR A 107 9.90 7.34 -14.91
N TRP A 108 10.00 8.54 -14.31
CA TRP A 108 8.80 9.26 -13.85
C TRP A 108 7.89 9.70 -14.99
N LYS A 109 8.46 10.10 -16.12
CA LYS A 109 7.70 10.47 -17.33
C LYS A 109 6.94 9.27 -17.92
N VAL A 110 7.58 8.10 -17.98
CA VAL A 110 6.92 6.86 -18.46
C VAL A 110 5.83 6.44 -17.48
N MET A 111 6.08 6.53 -16.17
CA MET A 111 5.08 6.21 -15.15
C MET A 111 3.83 7.11 -15.29
N GLU A 112 4.02 8.42 -15.38
CA GLU A 112 2.93 9.37 -15.54
C GLU A 112 2.11 9.08 -16.81
N LYS A 113 2.80 8.90 -17.95
CA LYS A 113 2.14 8.56 -19.23
C LYS A 113 1.34 7.26 -19.12
N SER A 114 1.90 6.23 -18.49
CA SER A 114 1.20 4.95 -18.29
C SER A 114 -0.03 5.10 -17.40
N MET A 115 0.06 5.90 -16.33
CA MET A 115 -1.10 6.19 -15.48
C MET A 115 -2.19 6.98 -16.22
N MET A 116 -1.84 7.89 -17.12
CA MET A 116 -2.83 8.60 -17.94
C MET A 116 -3.58 7.65 -18.88
N VAL A 117 -2.86 6.78 -19.60
CA VAL A 117 -3.47 5.76 -20.48
C VAL A 117 -4.38 4.83 -19.66
N ALA A 118 -3.92 4.40 -18.50
CA ALA A 118 -4.70 3.56 -17.61
C ALA A 118 -5.98 4.25 -17.09
N ALA A 119 -5.88 5.53 -16.74
CA ALA A 119 -7.02 6.31 -16.28
C ALA A 119 -8.09 6.47 -17.37
N GLU A 120 -7.70 6.71 -18.62
CA GLU A 120 -8.63 6.74 -19.77
C GLU A 120 -9.42 5.43 -19.90
N LYS A 121 -8.76 4.29 -19.66
CA LYS A 121 -9.34 2.94 -19.69
C LYS A 121 -10.06 2.57 -18.39
N LYS A 122 -9.91 3.34 -17.31
CA LYS A 122 -10.39 3.03 -15.96
C LYS A 122 -9.87 1.68 -15.46
N LEU A 123 -8.59 1.38 -15.68
CA LEU A 123 -8.01 0.14 -15.19
C LEU A 123 -8.03 0.09 -13.66
N PRO A 124 -8.34 -1.05 -13.04
CA PRO A 124 -8.13 -1.21 -11.60
C PRO A 124 -6.64 -1.22 -11.28
N MET A 125 -6.29 -0.72 -10.09
CA MET A 125 -4.92 -0.73 -9.58
C MET A 125 -4.87 -1.43 -8.22
N LEU A 126 -4.00 -2.42 -8.08
CA LEU A 126 -3.68 -3.07 -6.82
C LEU A 126 -2.36 -2.51 -6.28
N ILE A 127 -2.40 -1.94 -5.08
CA ILE A 127 -1.23 -1.43 -4.36
C ILE A 127 -0.85 -2.44 -3.28
N SER A 128 0.33 -3.04 -3.41
CA SER A 128 0.84 -4.02 -2.44
C SER A 128 1.67 -3.42 -1.30
N ASN A 129 1.85 -2.10 -1.28
CA ASN A 129 2.42 -1.34 -0.17
C ASN A 129 1.77 0.05 -0.12
N PRO A 130 0.92 0.34 0.87
CA PRO A 130 0.17 1.59 0.93
C PRO A 130 0.97 2.77 1.49
N ASP A 131 2.19 2.55 1.96
CA ASP A 131 3.05 3.64 2.45
C ASP A 131 3.27 4.68 1.35
N LYS A 132 3.22 5.97 1.73
CA LYS A 132 3.36 7.08 0.78
C LYS A 132 4.80 7.52 0.59
N VAL A 133 5.60 7.42 1.65
CA VAL A 133 7.02 7.78 1.67
C VAL A 133 7.83 6.76 2.44
N ARG A 134 9.13 6.65 2.12
CA ARG A 134 10.09 5.90 2.94
C ARG A 134 10.71 6.82 3.99
N PRO A 135 11.15 6.29 5.14
CA PRO A 135 11.84 7.07 6.18
C PRO A 135 13.30 7.40 5.83
N ASP A 136 13.71 7.25 4.56
CA ASP A 136 15.04 7.60 4.07
C ASP A 136 15.17 9.10 3.88
N GLU A 137 16.41 9.60 3.74
CA GLU A 137 16.68 11.00 3.41
C GLU A 137 15.92 11.44 2.15
N GLY A 138 15.20 12.55 2.25
CA GLY A 138 14.37 13.11 1.18
C GLY A 138 12.99 12.46 1.04
N PHE A 139 12.60 11.52 1.90
CA PHE A 139 11.29 10.88 1.91
C PHE A 139 10.81 10.43 0.51
N PRO A 140 11.56 9.56 -0.19
CA PRO A 140 11.20 9.18 -1.56
C PRO A 140 9.84 8.51 -1.61
N PRO A 141 9.07 8.75 -2.71
CA PRO A 141 7.71 8.23 -2.83
C PRO A 141 7.68 6.72 -2.86
N MET A 142 6.60 6.17 -2.29
CA MET A 142 6.27 4.75 -2.22
C MET A 142 5.00 4.46 -3.04
N PRO A 143 4.61 3.19 -3.25
CA PRO A 143 3.45 2.84 -4.04
C PRO A 143 2.13 3.50 -3.61
N GLY A 144 1.95 3.81 -2.32
CA GLY A 144 0.79 4.55 -1.83
C GLY A 144 0.63 5.93 -2.48
N ALA A 145 1.73 6.65 -2.70
CA ALA A 145 1.70 7.95 -3.38
C ALA A 145 1.36 7.82 -4.89
N ILE A 146 1.77 6.69 -5.52
CA ILE A 146 1.37 6.37 -6.90
C ILE A 146 -0.15 6.17 -6.96
N GLY A 147 -0.72 5.46 -5.99
CA GLY A 147 -2.16 5.26 -5.90
C GLY A 147 -2.94 6.56 -5.79
N ASP A 148 -2.50 7.49 -4.93
CA ASP A 148 -3.13 8.81 -4.78
C ASP A 148 -3.07 9.62 -6.10
N THR A 149 -1.95 9.53 -6.81
CA THR A 149 -1.79 10.19 -8.11
C THR A 149 -2.70 9.57 -9.17
N TYR A 150 -2.82 8.25 -9.17
CA TYR A 150 -3.69 7.54 -10.10
C TYR A 150 -5.18 7.82 -9.86
N GLU A 151 -5.65 7.84 -8.61
CA GLU A 151 -7.02 8.26 -8.27
C GLU A 151 -7.34 9.64 -8.82
N ARG A 152 -6.41 10.59 -8.66
CA ARG A 152 -6.57 11.94 -9.21
C ARG A 152 -6.67 11.93 -10.74
N PHE A 153 -5.88 11.12 -11.45
CA PHE A 153 -5.98 11.00 -12.91
C PHE A 153 -7.33 10.39 -13.31
N VAL A 154 -7.79 9.33 -12.67
CA VAL A 154 -9.11 8.74 -12.94
C VAL A 154 -10.21 9.79 -12.74
N TRP A 155 -10.18 10.50 -11.61
CA TRP A 155 -11.15 11.55 -11.33
C TRP A 155 -11.11 12.67 -12.37
N THR A 156 -9.95 13.28 -12.60
CA THR A 156 -9.84 14.44 -13.50
C THR A 156 -10.14 14.10 -14.96
N THR A 157 -9.89 12.87 -15.40
CA THR A 157 -10.21 12.41 -16.75
C THR A 157 -11.72 12.23 -16.95
N HIS A 158 -12.46 11.87 -15.91
CA HIS A 158 -13.87 11.47 -16.02
C HIS A 158 -14.85 12.33 -15.21
N CYS A 159 -14.41 13.40 -14.56
CA CYS A 159 -15.29 14.34 -13.86
C CYS A 159 -16.05 15.27 -14.85
N ALA A 160 -16.95 16.09 -14.32
CA ALA A 160 -17.68 17.09 -15.13
C ALA A 160 -16.68 18.07 -15.81
N PRO A 161 -16.94 18.51 -17.07
CA PRO A 161 -18.13 18.26 -17.87
C PRO A 161 -18.10 16.96 -18.73
N VAL A 162 -16.99 16.18 -18.70
CA VAL A 162 -16.80 15.00 -19.54
C VAL A 162 -17.62 13.81 -19.04
N GLY A 163 -17.75 13.69 -17.71
CA GLY A 163 -18.46 12.60 -17.03
C GLY A 163 -19.00 13.02 -15.67
N ASN A 164 -19.30 12.06 -14.82
CA ASN A 164 -19.85 12.27 -13.48
C ASN A 164 -19.00 11.59 -12.37
N MET A 165 -17.74 11.32 -12.63
CA MET A 165 -16.81 10.74 -11.65
C MET A 165 -16.59 11.70 -10.49
N THR A 166 -16.75 11.22 -9.27
CA THR A 166 -16.35 11.92 -8.04
C THR A 166 -14.99 11.40 -7.56
N GLU A 167 -14.35 12.12 -6.65
CA GLU A 167 -13.11 11.64 -6.02
C GLU A 167 -13.33 10.32 -5.27
N GLU A 168 -14.47 10.17 -4.60
CA GLU A 168 -14.83 8.93 -3.91
C GLU A 168 -14.96 7.75 -4.88
N MET A 169 -15.67 7.94 -6.00
CA MET A 169 -15.78 6.92 -7.05
C MET A 169 -14.42 6.57 -7.67
N ALA A 170 -13.51 7.52 -7.79
CA ALA A 170 -12.17 7.27 -8.32
C ALA A 170 -11.33 6.37 -7.39
N ARG A 171 -11.53 6.47 -6.07
CA ARG A 171 -10.86 5.61 -5.07
C ARG A 171 -11.23 4.14 -5.23
N ASP A 172 -12.43 3.81 -5.70
CA ASP A 172 -12.88 2.42 -5.90
C ASP A 172 -12.05 1.69 -6.96
N TYR A 173 -11.33 2.42 -7.82
CA TYR A 173 -10.40 1.84 -8.79
C TYR A 173 -9.05 1.45 -8.19
N VAL A 174 -8.76 1.83 -6.94
CA VAL A 174 -7.47 1.58 -6.29
C VAL A 174 -7.66 0.77 -5.02
N LYS A 175 -7.31 -0.51 -5.05
CA LYS A 175 -7.25 -1.36 -3.87
C LYS A 175 -5.87 -1.29 -3.25
N ARG A 176 -5.82 -0.93 -1.97
CA ARG A 176 -4.59 -0.87 -1.18
C ARG A 176 -4.55 -2.01 -0.19
N ILE A 177 -3.41 -2.70 -0.09
CA ILE A 177 -3.17 -3.80 0.85
C ILE A 177 -2.00 -3.45 1.75
N GLY A 178 -2.23 -3.53 3.05
CA GLY A 178 -1.28 -3.14 4.09
C GLY A 178 -1.95 -2.25 5.13
N LYS A 179 -1.20 -1.78 6.11
CA LYS A 179 -1.68 -0.80 7.09
C LYS A 179 -2.00 0.54 6.37
N PRO A 180 -3.06 1.26 6.72
CA PRO A 180 -4.00 1.08 7.84
C PRO A 180 -5.25 0.24 7.49
N PHE A 181 -5.26 -0.49 6.38
CA PHE A 181 -6.43 -1.21 5.87
C PHE A 181 -6.70 -2.47 6.68
N GLN A 182 -7.98 -2.82 6.82
CA GLN A 182 -8.48 -3.83 7.75
C GLN A 182 -7.94 -5.24 7.46
N GLU A 183 -7.70 -5.58 6.20
CA GLU A 183 -7.34 -6.93 5.77
C GLU A 183 -6.11 -7.51 6.50
N VAL A 184 -5.08 -6.70 6.71
CA VAL A 184 -3.86 -7.15 7.40
C VAL A 184 -4.08 -7.34 8.89
N PHE A 185 -4.98 -6.56 9.49
CA PHE A 185 -5.37 -6.72 10.90
C PHE A 185 -6.27 -7.94 11.09
N ASP A 186 -7.20 -8.21 10.18
CA ASP A 186 -8.05 -9.41 10.21
C ASP A 186 -7.19 -10.69 10.19
N ILE A 187 -6.17 -10.71 9.31
CA ILE A 187 -5.22 -11.82 9.23
C ILE A 187 -4.38 -11.93 10.50
N ALA A 188 -3.84 -10.80 11.01
CA ALA A 188 -2.96 -10.81 12.17
C ALA A 188 -3.70 -11.18 13.46
N LEU A 189 -4.92 -10.72 13.60
CA LEU A 189 -5.75 -10.99 14.79
C LEU A 189 -6.41 -12.35 14.72
N LYS A 190 -6.86 -12.77 13.54
CA LYS A 190 -7.53 -14.04 13.27
C LYS A 190 -8.51 -14.42 14.41
N ASP A 191 -8.12 -15.35 15.26
CA ASP A 191 -8.92 -15.84 16.39
C ASP A 191 -8.59 -15.10 17.72
N SER A 192 -7.81 -14.03 17.68
CA SER A 192 -7.40 -13.25 18.85
C SER A 192 -8.44 -12.19 19.20
N ASP A 193 -8.57 -11.90 20.49
CA ASP A 193 -9.38 -10.78 20.97
C ASP A 193 -8.65 -9.44 20.71
N PRO A 194 -9.20 -8.52 19.90
CA PRO A 194 -8.56 -7.23 19.59
C PRO A 194 -8.21 -6.42 20.85
N SER A 195 -9.01 -6.52 21.93
CA SER A 195 -8.75 -5.81 23.19
C SER A 195 -7.48 -6.26 23.91
N ARG A 196 -6.90 -7.39 23.52
CA ARG A 196 -5.64 -7.94 24.05
C ARG A 196 -4.45 -7.78 23.11
N ALA A 197 -4.67 -7.13 21.97
CA ALA A 197 -3.64 -6.86 20.99
C ALA A 197 -3.16 -5.40 21.08
N ILE A 198 -1.89 -5.18 20.75
CA ILE A 198 -1.30 -3.86 20.62
C ILE A 198 -0.49 -3.80 19.32
N MET A 199 -0.74 -2.76 18.53
CA MET A 199 0.08 -2.41 17.38
C MET A 199 1.23 -1.51 17.84
N ILE A 200 2.46 -1.86 17.48
CA ILE A 200 3.65 -1.05 17.75
C ILE A 200 4.22 -0.62 16.40
N GLY A 201 4.36 0.70 16.21
CA GLY A 201 4.87 1.25 14.95
C GLY A 201 5.20 2.73 15.05
N ASP A 202 5.74 3.29 13.97
CA ASP A 202 6.29 4.65 13.93
C ASP A 202 5.44 5.66 13.17
N ALA A 203 4.45 5.20 12.41
CA ALA A 203 3.65 6.05 11.53
C ALA A 203 2.21 6.24 12.04
N LEU A 204 1.80 7.50 12.22
CA LEU A 204 0.42 7.84 12.56
C LEU A 204 -0.54 7.42 11.43
N GLU A 205 -0.11 7.57 10.18
CA GLU A 205 -0.91 7.31 8.97
C GLU A 205 -1.26 5.83 8.79
N THR A 206 -0.34 4.95 9.15
CA THR A 206 -0.50 3.52 8.90
C THR A 206 -0.66 2.71 10.17
N ASP A 207 0.24 2.84 11.14
CA ASP A 207 0.25 2.01 12.34
C ASP A 207 -0.86 2.40 13.32
N VAL A 208 -0.87 3.68 13.74
CA VAL A 208 -1.83 4.16 14.75
C VAL A 208 -3.24 4.26 14.15
N THR A 209 -3.36 4.74 12.90
CA THR A 209 -4.65 4.78 12.20
C THR A 209 -5.19 3.37 12.01
N GLY A 210 -4.36 2.41 11.60
CA GLY A 210 -4.77 1.03 11.43
C GLY A 210 -5.22 0.38 12.74
N ALA A 211 -4.47 0.60 13.83
CA ALA A 211 -4.86 0.15 15.17
C ALA A 211 -6.22 0.73 15.60
N THR A 212 -6.40 2.05 15.39
CA THR A 212 -7.68 2.75 15.67
C THR A 212 -8.84 2.15 14.87
N ASN A 213 -8.61 1.82 13.59
CA ASN A 213 -9.63 1.22 12.74
C ASN A 213 -9.97 -0.20 13.16
N ALA A 214 -8.96 -1.01 13.49
CA ALA A 214 -9.10 -2.39 13.91
C ALA A 214 -9.58 -2.57 15.36
N GLY A 215 -9.60 -1.49 16.15
CA GLY A 215 -9.99 -1.54 17.58
C GLY A 215 -8.97 -2.25 18.47
N VAL A 216 -7.69 -2.21 18.11
CA VAL A 216 -6.56 -2.70 18.92
C VAL A 216 -5.85 -1.55 19.60
N GLY A 217 -5.13 -1.83 20.69
CA GLY A 217 -4.26 -0.84 21.33
C GLY A 217 -3.13 -0.40 20.40
N SER A 218 -2.56 0.78 20.65
CA SER A 218 -1.46 1.32 19.86
C SER A 218 -0.34 1.90 20.70
N MET A 219 0.91 1.65 20.28
CA MET A 219 2.12 2.29 20.82
C MET A 219 2.85 2.97 19.67
N TRP A 220 2.95 4.28 19.73
CA TRP A 220 3.67 5.08 18.74
C TRP A 220 5.13 5.26 19.13
N VAL A 221 6.06 4.85 18.26
CA VAL A 221 7.51 4.97 18.43
C VAL A 221 7.97 6.21 17.68
N VAL A 222 8.32 7.29 18.38
CA VAL A 222 8.46 8.60 17.76
C VAL A 222 9.85 8.91 17.20
N GLN A 223 10.94 8.47 17.85
CA GLN A 223 12.29 8.87 17.46
C GLN A 223 12.95 7.95 16.42
N ASP A 224 12.39 6.78 16.19
CA ASP A 224 12.91 5.82 15.21
C ASP A 224 12.16 5.89 13.86
N GLY A 225 11.24 6.86 13.66
CA GLY A 225 10.34 6.88 12.52
C GLY A 225 10.20 8.23 11.79
N ILE A 226 9.24 8.27 10.89
CA ILE A 226 9.02 9.38 9.94
C ILE A 226 8.63 10.71 10.59
N HIS A 227 8.12 10.68 11.82
CA HIS A 227 7.67 11.87 12.53
C HIS A 227 8.72 12.44 13.52
N ALA A 228 9.92 11.85 13.59
CA ALA A 228 10.92 12.24 14.58
C ALA A 228 11.29 13.74 14.53
N GLU A 229 11.50 14.28 13.33
CA GLU A 229 11.81 15.70 13.16
C GLU A 229 10.68 16.62 13.62
N ASP A 230 9.45 16.30 13.33
CA ASP A 230 8.29 17.14 13.65
C ASP A 230 7.98 17.09 15.14
N VAL A 231 8.15 15.92 15.77
CA VAL A 231 8.06 15.79 17.23
C VAL A 231 9.15 16.61 17.92
N ASN A 232 10.38 16.62 17.39
CA ASN A 232 11.47 17.43 17.93
C ASN A 232 11.26 18.94 17.75
N LYS A 233 10.55 19.37 16.70
CA LYS A 233 10.22 20.79 16.45
C LYS A 233 9.06 21.29 17.31
N THR A 234 8.12 20.40 17.63
CA THR A 234 6.89 20.76 18.36
C THR A 234 6.73 19.94 19.66
N SER A 235 6.03 18.82 19.56
CA SER A 235 5.89 17.76 20.57
C SER A 235 5.08 16.62 19.96
N ALA A 236 5.01 15.47 20.62
CA ALA A 236 4.15 14.36 20.19
C ALA A 236 2.68 14.79 20.11
N GLU A 237 2.18 15.53 21.10
CA GLU A 237 0.81 16.05 21.14
C GLU A 237 0.56 17.04 20.00
N GLY A 238 1.56 17.88 19.66
CA GLY A 238 1.48 18.84 18.55
C GLY A 238 1.32 18.14 17.21
N VAL A 239 2.13 17.12 16.95
CA VAL A 239 2.05 16.32 15.72
C VAL A 239 0.72 15.56 15.61
N ILE A 240 0.25 14.95 16.71
CA ILE A 240 -1.07 14.28 16.75
C ILE A 240 -2.20 15.29 16.48
N ALA A 241 -2.13 16.48 17.06
CA ALA A 241 -3.13 17.52 16.86
C ALA A 241 -3.16 18.01 15.40
N GLU A 242 -2.00 18.22 14.79
CA GLU A 242 -1.87 18.56 13.38
C GLU A 242 -2.41 17.45 12.48
N PHE A 243 -2.04 16.20 12.73
CA PHE A 243 -2.54 15.04 11.99
C PHE A 243 -4.07 14.96 12.01
N ASN A 244 -4.68 15.11 13.18
CA ASN A 244 -6.14 15.10 13.33
C ASN A 244 -6.82 16.37 12.79
N GLY A 245 -6.10 17.46 12.58
CA GLY A 245 -6.57 18.68 11.93
C GLY A 245 -6.59 18.59 10.41
N ASN A 246 -5.78 17.71 9.85
CA ASN A 246 -5.74 17.40 8.44
C ASN A 246 -6.65 16.19 8.19
N GLU A 247 -7.75 16.37 7.48
CA GLU A 247 -8.71 15.30 7.21
C GLU A 247 -8.04 14.11 6.50
N PHE A 248 -7.64 13.09 7.28
CA PHE A 248 -7.02 11.88 6.73
C PHE A 248 -8.08 10.83 6.40
N THR A 249 -8.31 10.63 5.11
CA THR A 249 -9.41 9.83 4.58
C THR A 249 -9.45 8.40 5.16
N TYR A 250 -8.30 7.76 5.36
CA TYR A 250 -8.24 6.38 5.84
C TYR A 250 -8.45 6.23 7.36
N ALA A 251 -8.59 7.33 8.07
CA ALA A 251 -9.07 7.32 9.45
C ALA A 251 -10.60 7.18 9.54
N TYR A 252 -11.30 7.26 8.41
CA TYR A 252 -12.76 7.13 8.34
C TYR A 252 -13.51 8.06 9.32
N GLY A 253 -13.02 9.30 9.46
CA GLY A 253 -13.57 10.29 10.39
C GLY A 253 -13.29 10.04 11.87
N LYS A 254 -12.51 8.98 12.22
CA LYS A 254 -12.11 8.72 13.60
C LYS A 254 -10.95 9.64 14.00
N LYS A 255 -10.93 10.03 15.27
CA LYS A 255 -9.76 10.69 15.86
C LYS A 255 -8.67 9.66 16.11
N VAL A 256 -7.51 9.90 15.53
CA VAL A 256 -6.33 9.05 15.73
C VAL A 256 -5.58 9.52 16.98
N MET A 257 -5.44 8.62 17.94
CA MET A 257 -4.75 8.89 19.21
C MET A 257 -4.07 7.60 19.65
N PRO A 258 -2.73 7.58 19.76
CA PRO A 258 -2.04 6.42 20.31
C PRO A 258 -2.35 6.27 21.81
N ASP A 259 -2.49 5.02 22.28
CA ASP A 259 -2.67 4.72 23.70
C ASP A 259 -1.38 4.94 24.48
N TYR A 260 -0.24 4.67 23.81
CA TYR A 260 1.10 4.84 24.37
C TYR A 260 2.00 5.56 23.38
N VAL A 261 2.96 6.34 23.90
CA VAL A 261 4.03 6.98 23.14
C VAL A 261 5.35 6.63 23.78
N THR A 262 6.34 6.25 22.97
CA THR A 262 7.70 5.98 23.42
C THR A 262 8.72 6.58 22.46
N ASP A 263 9.85 7.04 22.97
CA ASP A 263 10.91 7.59 22.12
C ASP A 263 11.51 6.49 21.22
N HIS A 264 11.83 5.36 21.79
CA HIS A 264 12.48 4.25 21.11
C HIS A 264 11.83 2.93 21.50
N PHE A 265 11.77 2.00 20.56
CA PHE A 265 11.42 0.62 20.85
C PHE A 265 12.69 -0.20 21.06
N ARG A 266 12.88 -0.70 22.28
CA ARG A 266 14.03 -1.52 22.67
C ARG A 266 13.55 -2.74 23.42
N TRP A 267 14.21 -3.87 23.19
CA TRP A 267 13.96 -5.15 23.89
C TRP A 267 14.81 -5.21 25.16
#